data_335a631f7ececeb5db721081922addf2
#
_entry.id   335a631f7ececeb5db721081922addf2
#
_cell.length_a   1.000
_cell.length_b   1.000
_cell.length_c   1.000
_cell.angle_alpha   90.00
_cell.angle_beta   90.00
_cell.angle_gamma   90.00
#
_symmetry.space_group_name_H-M   'P 1'
#
loop_
_entity.id
_entity.type
_entity.pdbx_description
1 polymer ?
#
loop_
_entity_poly.entity_id
_entity_poly.type
_entity_poly.pdbx_seq_one_letter_code
_entity_poly.pdbx_strand_id
1 'polypeptide(L)'
;MSKLYVAKSSNLSLAWAEIFFRLMEPGASEMAPAVTTISEFDDRSLPIEVPGVQSAIDEVNDQLCRTVASTIFPNSLWALDAQNDAGRLYARYEKVWPVIAKCRPNSKGVYFRRLTAYAPEGHPKSAPVINQLEHIVETYKGGNHRHSALQASIFDPTRDHTNSRQRGFPCLQQVAFGVSDGTLEVTGFYALQHHVPKAYGNYLGLCWLGRFMAKQMGLRLAQVTCIASSLKLPLGDGYSKSGLTPLKNTLKQIVDQYVARVA
;
A
#
# COMPACT_ATOMS: atom_id res chain seq x y z
N MET A 1 6.21 -18.21 -21.81
CA MET A 1 6.89 -16.90 -21.60
C MET A 1 6.75 -16.53 -20.14
N SER A 2 7.79 -15.94 -19.52
CA SER A 2 7.73 -15.46 -18.14
C SER A 2 6.65 -14.39 -18.02
N LYS A 3 5.78 -14.50 -17.01
CA LYS A 3 4.78 -13.48 -16.67
C LYS A 3 5.34 -12.41 -15.70
N LEU A 4 6.61 -12.54 -15.29
CA LEU A 4 7.30 -11.56 -14.47
C LEU A 4 7.29 -10.20 -15.17
N TYR A 5 6.90 -9.19 -14.43
CA TYR A 5 6.96 -7.81 -14.88
C TYR A 5 7.56 -6.91 -13.78
N VAL A 6 8.50 -6.08 -14.18
CA VAL A 6 9.09 -5.04 -13.33
C VAL A 6 8.79 -3.71 -13.99
N ALA A 7 8.10 -2.83 -13.28
CA ALA A 7 7.84 -1.48 -13.76
C ALA A 7 9.15 -0.70 -13.89
N LYS A 8 9.30 0.06 -14.97
CA LYS A 8 10.52 0.83 -15.27
C LYS A 8 10.50 2.20 -14.61
N SER A 9 9.31 2.80 -14.49
CA SER A 9 9.16 4.10 -13.85
C SER A 9 9.21 3.98 -12.34
N SER A 10 9.90 4.92 -11.69
CA SER A 10 9.98 5.08 -10.23
C SER A 10 9.01 6.14 -9.67
N ASN A 11 8.33 6.89 -10.54
CA ASN A 11 7.24 7.79 -10.17
C ASN A 11 5.96 6.98 -9.91
N LEU A 12 5.24 7.26 -8.82
CA LEU A 12 4.06 6.49 -8.41
C LEU A 12 3.00 6.40 -9.52
N SER A 13 2.63 7.54 -10.09
CA SER A 13 1.59 7.61 -11.12
C SER A 13 2.04 6.97 -12.43
N LEU A 14 3.28 7.21 -12.84
CA LEU A 14 3.82 6.66 -14.07
C LEU A 14 4.01 5.14 -13.98
N ALA A 15 4.51 4.63 -12.85
CA ALA A 15 4.66 3.19 -12.62
C ALA A 15 3.31 2.47 -12.65
N TRP A 16 2.27 3.07 -12.04
CA TRP A 16 0.93 2.53 -12.10
C TRP A 16 0.36 2.55 -13.54
N ALA A 17 0.51 3.68 -14.23
CA ALA A 17 0.01 3.83 -15.61
C ALA A 17 0.71 2.88 -16.60
N GLU A 18 2.03 2.71 -16.47
CA GLU A 18 2.82 1.76 -17.27
C GLU A 18 2.25 0.32 -17.16
N ILE A 19 2.00 -0.13 -15.94
CA ILE A 19 1.41 -1.45 -15.69
C ILE A 19 0.00 -1.53 -16.26
N PHE A 20 -0.81 -0.49 -16.08
CA PHE A 20 -2.17 -0.42 -16.60
C PHE A 20 -2.19 -0.56 -18.12
N PHE A 21 -1.37 0.22 -18.83
CA PHE A 21 -1.28 0.13 -20.28
C PHE A 21 -0.90 -1.28 -20.75
N ARG A 22 0.04 -1.91 -20.06
CA ARG A 22 0.45 -3.28 -20.36
C ARG A 22 -0.68 -4.30 -20.14
N LEU A 23 -1.44 -4.17 -19.06
CA LEU A 23 -2.60 -5.03 -18.79
C LEU A 23 -3.74 -4.82 -19.80
N MET A 24 -3.81 -3.64 -20.40
CA MET A 24 -4.79 -3.31 -21.45
C MET A 24 -4.42 -3.81 -22.85
N GLU A 25 -3.22 -4.35 -23.05
CA GLU A 25 -2.83 -4.98 -24.33
C GLU A 25 -3.69 -6.22 -24.66
N PRO A 26 -3.90 -6.53 -25.95
CA PRO A 26 -4.59 -7.76 -26.34
C PRO A 26 -3.94 -9.00 -25.69
N GLY A 27 -4.77 -9.88 -25.14
CA GLY A 27 -4.31 -11.11 -24.49
C GLY A 27 -3.67 -10.94 -23.10
N ALA A 28 -3.33 -9.72 -22.66
CA ALA A 28 -2.82 -9.45 -21.32
C ALA A 28 -3.99 -9.15 -20.36
N SER A 29 -3.95 -9.67 -19.15
CA SER A 29 -4.89 -9.33 -18.07
C SER A 29 -4.28 -9.55 -16.69
N GLU A 30 -3.10 -10.20 -16.65
CA GLU A 30 -2.41 -10.58 -15.42
C GLU A 30 -0.90 -10.52 -15.61
N MET A 31 -0.20 -10.16 -14.55
CA MET A 31 1.25 -10.26 -14.38
C MET A 31 1.55 -11.06 -13.10
N ALA A 32 2.47 -12.02 -13.18
CA ALA A 32 2.77 -12.92 -12.05
C ALA A 32 4.24 -13.37 -12.07
N PRO A 33 5.07 -12.84 -11.17
CA PRO A 33 4.84 -11.71 -10.30
C PRO A 33 4.95 -10.35 -11.00
N ALA A 34 4.42 -9.30 -10.34
CA ALA A 34 4.67 -7.92 -10.70
C ALA A 34 5.45 -7.21 -9.59
N VAL A 35 6.45 -6.41 -9.98
CA VAL A 35 7.27 -5.60 -9.06
C VAL A 35 7.17 -4.14 -9.47
N THR A 36 6.83 -3.30 -8.51
CA THR A 36 6.73 -1.84 -8.68
C THR A 36 7.62 -1.18 -7.65
N THR A 37 8.53 -0.32 -8.08
CA THR A 37 9.42 0.44 -7.21
C THR A 37 9.13 1.93 -7.35
N ILE A 38 8.96 2.63 -6.23
CA ILE A 38 8.71 4.07 -6.15
C ILE A 38 9.86 4.68 -5.37
N SER A 39 10.60 5.60 -5.99
CA SER A 39 11.75 6.27 -5.39
C SER A 39 11.76 7.79 -5.64
N GLU A 40 10.74 8.31 -6.32
CA GLU A 40 10.57 9.74 -6.52
C GLU A 40 9.69 10.32 -5.41
N PHE A 41 10.32 11.04 -4.48
CA PHE A 41 9.68 11.69 -3.33
C PHE A 41 10.04 13.18 -3.30
N ASP A 42 9.13 14.00 -2.80
CA ASP A 42 9.37 15.41 -2.51
C ASP A 42 10.20 15.58 -1.20
N ASP A 43 10.57 16.83 -0.88
CA ASP A 43 11.34 17.17 0.34
C ASP A 43 10.61 16.74 1.65
N ARG A 44 9.31 16.48 1.58
CA ARG A 44 8.50 16.00 2.71
C ARG A 44 8.36 14.49 2.70
N SER A 45 9.08 13.79 1.81
CA SER A 45 8.97 12.33 1.59
C SER A 45 7.56 11.88 1.18
N LEU A 46 6.82 12.74 0.46
CA LEU A 46 5.59 12.35 -0.22
C LEU A 46 5.92 11.87 -1.63
N PRO A 47 5.28 10.80 -2.13
CA PRO A 47 5.53 10.35 -3.50
C PRO A 47 5.11 11.42 -4.50
N ILE A 48 5.91 11.57 -5.56
CA ILE A 48 5.55 12.45 -6.66
C ILE A 48 4.45 11.79 -7.48
N GLU A 49 3.35 12.50 -7.64
CA GLU A 49 2.18 12.08 -8.40
C GLU A 49 2.00 12.95 -9.64
N VAL A 50 1.59 12.36 -10.76
CA VAL A 50 1.21 13.12 -11.96
C VAL A 50 -0.21 13.67 -11.76
N PRO A 51 -0.40 15.01 -11.83
CA PRO A 51 -1.71 15.61 -11.66
C PRO A 51 -2.76 15.03 -12.62
N GLY A 52 -3.93 14.69 -12.09
CA GLY A 52 -5.04 14.13 -12.86
C GLY A 52 -5.08 12.59 -12.91
N VAL A 53 -3.96 11.88 -12.71
CA VAL A 53 -3.95 10.41 -12.77
C VAL A 53 -4.82 9.81 -11.67
N GLN A 54 -4.63 10.23 -10.41
CA GLN A 54 -5.45 9.73 -9.30
C GLN A 54 -6.94 10.01 -9.53
N SER A 55 -7.30 11.22 -9.95
CA SER A 55 -8.70 11.60 -10.19
C SER A 55 -9.35 10.75 -11.29
N ALA A 56 -8.63 10.50 -12.38
CA ALA A 56 -9.13 9.63 -13.45
C ALA A 56 -9.36 8.18 -12.98
N ILE A 57 -8.52 7.68 -12.07
CA ILE A 57 -8.71 6.36 -11.46
C ILE A 57 -9.92 6.36 -10.53
N ASP A 58 -10.09 7.42 -9.73
CA ASP A 58 -11.18 7.55 -8.75
C ASP A 58 -12.56 7.63 -9.46
N GLU A 59 -12.64 8.17 -10.69
CA GLU A 59 -13.87 8.23 -11.48
C GLU A 59 -14.44 6.87 -11.90
N VAL A 60 -13.60 5.84 -12.01
CA VAL A 60 -14.02 4.49 -12.44
C VAL A 60 -14.14 3.50 -11.27
N ASN A 61 -13.88 3.94 -10.05
CA ASN A 61 -13.86 3.09 -8.87
C ASN A 61 -14.93 3.50 -7.85
N ASP A 62 -15.57 2.51 -7.20
CA ASP A 62 -16.49 2.75 -6.07
C ASP A 62 -15.76 3.27 -4.82
N GLN A 63 -14.45 3.09 -4.73
CA GLN A 63 -13.63 3.45 -3.58
C GLN A 63 -12.43 4.29 -4.01
N LEU A 64 -12.32 5.49 -3.45
CA LEU A 64 -11.23 6.41 -3.75
C LEU A 64 -9.85 5.83 -3.41
N CYS A 65 -8.85 6.14 -4.20
CA CYS A 65 -7.46 5.72 -3.96
C CYS A 65 -6.97 6.10 -2.55
N ARG A 66 -7.29 7.30 -2.07
CA ARG A 66 -6.92 7.75 -0.70
C ARG A 66 -7.64 6.96 0.39
N THR A 67 -8.84 6.46 0.14
CA THR A 67 -9.54 5.57 1.09
C THR A 67 -8.83 4.22 1.17
N VAL A 68 -8.43 3.65 0.04
CA VAL A 68 -7.62 2.43 0.00
C VAL A 68 -6.30 2.65 0.72
N ALA A 69 -5.58 3.73 0.44
CA ALA A 69 -4.32 4.08 1.10
C ALA A 69 -4.46 4.19 2.62
N SER A 70 -5.57 4.77 3.09
CA SER A 70 -5.85 4.94 4.53
C SER A 70 -6.06 3.61 5.27
N THR A 71 -6.33 2.50 4.56
CA THR A 71 -6.37 1.17 5.19
C THR A 71 -4.99 0.67 5.60
N ILE A 72 -3.93 1.15 4.92
CA ILE A 72 -2.52 0.83 5.23
C ILE A 72 -1.95 1.83 6.21
N PHE A 73 -2.18 3.13 5.97
CA PHE A 73 -1.74 4.18 6.86
C PHE A 73 -2.73 5.36 6.88
N PRO A 74 -3.31 5.73 8.05
CA PRO A 74 -4.31 6.79 8.18
C PRO A 74 -3.65 8.17 8.18
N ASN A 75 -3.09 8.58 7.03
CA ASN A 75 -2.29 9.80 6.88
C ASN A 75 -3.01 11.07 7.35
N SER A 76 -4.34 11.16 7.18
CA SER A 76 -5.12 12.31 7.66
C SER A 76 -5.09 12.43 9.19
N LEU A 77 -5.17 11.32 9.94
CA LEU A 77 -5.08 11.34 11.38
C LEU A 77 -3.67 11.74 11.87
N TRP A 78 -2.64 11.32 11.14
CA TRP A 78 -1.28 11.70 11.45
C TRP A 78 -1.00 13.18 11.14
N ALA A 79 -1.51 13.70 10.04
CA ALA A 79 -1.38 15.10 9.65
C ALA A 79 -2.02 16.10 10.64
N LEU A 80 -2.94 15.65 11.50
CA LEU A 80 -3.51 16.48 12.58
C LEU A 80 -2.54 16.75 13.73
N ASP A 81 -1.37 16.09 13.74
CA ASP A 81 -0.38 16.27 14.78
C ASP A 81 0.86 17.02 14.26
N ALA A 82 0.99 18.28 14.62
CA ALA A 82 2.15 19.10 14.26
C ALA A 82 3.50 18.53 14.78
N GLN A 83 3.47 17.75 15.85
CA GLN A 83 4.65 17.12 16.45
C GLN A 83 4.98 15.77 15.83
N ASN A 84 4.09 15.20 15.00
CA ASN A 84 4.22 13.88 14.38
C ASN A 84 4.48 12.76 15.40
N ASP A 85 3.80 12.83 16.55
CA ASP A 85 3.93 11.85 17.63
C ASP A 85 3.18 10.55 17.30
N ALA A 86 3.89 9.42 17.36
CA ALA A 86 3.32 8.11 17.06
C ALA A 86 2.26 7.68 18.09
N GLY A 87 2.49 7.93 19.37
CA GLY A 87 1.56 7.56 20.43
C GLY A 87 0.22 8.31 20.27
N ARG A 88 0.27 9.59 19.89
CA ARG A 88 -0.95 10.36 19.58
C ARG A 88 -1.69 9.83 18.35
N LEU A 89 -0.97 9.40 17.32
CA LEU A 89 -1.59 8.75 16.16
C LEU A 89 -2.32 7.48 16.59
N TYR A 90 -1.67 6.61 17.34
CA TYR A 90 -2.28 5.36 17.80
C TYR A 90 -3.50 5.63 18.69
N ALA A 91 -3.40 6.56 19.63
CA ALA A 91 -4.51 6.93 20.50
C ALA A 91 -5.71 7.51 19.72
N ARG A 92 -5.48 8.32 18.69
CA ARG A 92 -6.54 8.81 17.80
C ARG A 92 -7.17 7.68 16.99
N TYR A 93 -6.35 6.77 16.47
CA TYR A 93 -6.85 5.64 15.70
C TYR A 93 -7.73 4.72 16.54
N GLU A 94 -7.36 4.44 17.79
CA GLU A 94 -8.19 3.67 18.73
C GLU A 94 -9.57 4.31 18.94
N LYS A 95 -9.64 5.64 19.03
CA LYS A 95 -10.93 6.36 19.20
C LYS A 95 -11.84 6.23 17.96
N VAL A 96 -11.29 6.20 16.75
CA VAL A 96 -12.07 6.09 15.52
C VAL A 96 -12.30 4.65 15.09
N TRP A 97 -11.52 3.70 15.60
CA TRP A 97 -11.61 2.28 15.22
C TRP A 97 -13.03 1.70 15.34
N PRO A 98 -13.83 1.94 16.40
CA PRO A 98 -15.18 1.40 16.50
C PRO A 98 -16.11 1.82 15.35
N VAL A 99 -15.87 2.98 14.75
CA VAL A 99 -16.61 3.47 13.57
C VAL A 99 -16.11 2.78 12.30
N ILE A 100 -14.78 2.72 12.14
CA ILE A 100 -14.13 2.05 10.99
C ILE A 100 -14.55 0.57 10.93
N ALA A 101 -14.57 -0.13 12.05
CA ALA A 101 -14.92 -1.55 12.14
C ALA A 101 -16.38 -1.87 11.75
N LYS A 102 -17.30 -0.90 11.89
CA LYS A 102 -18.71 -1.06 11.49
C LYS A 102 -18.90 -1.04 9.97
N CYS A 103 -17.95 -0.50 9.22
CA CYS A 103 -18.02 -0.50 7.77
C CYS A 103 -17.91 -1.94 7.24
N ARG A 104 -18.92 -2.41 6.48
CA ARG A 104 -18.96 -3.79 5.96
C ARG A 104 -17.66 -4.24 5.26
N PRO A 105 -17.00 -3.44 4.42
CA PRO A 105 -15.71 -3.82 3.82
C PRO A 105 -14.59 -4.08 4.82
N ASN A 106 -14.69 -3.53 6.03
CA ASN A 106 -13.69 -3.63 7.09
C ASN A 106 -13.99 -4.73 8.12
N SER A 107 -15.05 -5.54 7.91
CA SER A 107 -15.52 -6.57 8.86
C SER A 107 -14.45 -7.63 9.20
N LYS A 108 -13.49 -7.84 8.30
CA LYS A 108 -12.33 -8.75 8.49
C LYS A 108 -11.09 -8.04 9.02
N GLY A 109 -11.15 -6.73 9.24
CA GLY A 109 -10.06 -5.87 9.67
C GLY A 109 -9.54 -4.94 8.56
N VAL A 110 -8.58 -4.12 8.92
CA VAL A 110 -7.79 -3.28 8.00
C VAL A 110 -6.31 -3.44 8.29
N TYR A 111 -5.46 -3.13 7.34
CA TYR A 111 -4.01 -3.35 7.47
C TYR A 111 -3.41 -2.59 8.64
N PHE A 112 -3.71 -1.28 8.79
CA PHE A 112 -3.17 -0.48 9.88
C PHE A 112 -3.51 -1.05 11.25
N ARG A 113 -4.75 -1.57 11.42
CA ARG A 113 -5.13 -2.23 12.68
C ARG A 113 -4.27 -3.43 12.98
N ARG A 114 -3.96 -4.27 11.99
CA ARG A 114 -3.08 -5.44 12.19
C ARG A 114 -1.61 -5.06 12.42
N LEU A 115 -1.19 -3.91 11.88
CA LEU A 115 0.16 -3.40 12.13
C LEU A 115 0.32 -2.82 13.54
N THR A 116 -0.74 -2.23 14.12
CA THR A 116 -0.66 -1.49 15.39
C THR A 116 -1.36 -2.16 16.56
N ALA A 117 -2.20 -3.14 16.32
CA ALA A 117 -2.93 -3.88 17.35
C ALA A 117 -3.12 -5.33 16.90
N TYR A 118 -2.01 -6.02 16.67
CA TYR A 118 -2.01 -7.42 16.28
C TYR A 118 -2.38 -8.30 17.46
N ALA A 119 -3.35 -9.18 17.23
CA ALA A 119 -3.74 -10.21 18.20
C ALA A 119 -4.00 -11.50 17.40
N PRO A 120 -3.20 -12.57 17.58
CA PRO A 120 -3.45 -13.86 16.94
C PRO A 120 -4.78 -14.46 17.39
N GLU A 121 -5.28 -15.47 16.68
CA GLU A 121 -6.47 -16.20 17.12
C GLU A 121 -6.25 -16.82 18.51
N GLY A 122 -7.28 -16.77 19.36
CA GLY A 122 -7.18 -17.24 20.75
C GLY A 122 -6.42 -16.30 21.69
N HIS A 123 -5.98 -15.13 21.21
CA HIS A 123 -5.34 -14.13 22.08
C HIS A 123 -6.29 -13.69 23.19
N PRO A 124 -5.87 -13.78 24.50
CA PRO A 124 -6.73 -13.39 25.60
C PRO A 124 -7.14 -11.91 25.50
N LYS A 125 -8.43 -11.62 25.68
CA LYS A 125 -8.93 -10.23 25.61
C LYS A 125 -8.30 -9.30 26.66
N SER A 126 -7.80 -9.87 27.76
CA SER A 126 -7.09 -9.16 28.82
C SER A 126 -5.61 -8.93 28.54
N ALA A 127 -5.03 -9.62 27.56
CA ALA A 127 -3.64 -9.46 27.20
C ALA A 127 -3.44 -8.24 26.26
N PRO A 128 -2.32 -7.52 26.38
CA PRO A 128 -2.02 -6.39 25.52
C PRO A 128 -1.82 -6.86 24.07
N VAL A 129 -2.41 -6.12 23.14
CA VAL A 129 -2.18 -6.33 21.70
C VAL A 129 -0.77 -5.89 21.31
N ILE A 130 -0.24 -6.45 20.23
CA ILE A 130 1.11 -6.17 19.76
C ILE A 130 1.07 -5.00 18.77
N ASN A 131 1.75 -3.89 19.10
CA ASN A 131 2.02 -2.82 18.13
C ASN A 131 3.35 -3.13 17.42
N GLN A 132 3.26 -3.75 16.25
CA GLN A 132 4.43 -4.19 15.48
C GLN A 132 5.27 -2.99 14.99
N LEU A 133 4.63 -1.85 14.63
CA LEU A 133 5.34 -0.66 14.15
C LEU A 133 6.18 -0.03 15.27
N GLU A 134 5.62 0.09 16.45
CA GLU A 134 6.32 0.60 17.63
C GLU A 134 7.51 -0.31 18.01
N HIS A 135 7.26 -1.62 18.06
CA HIS A 135 8.31 -2.61 18.30
C HIS A 135 9.47 -2.50 17.30
N ILE A 136 9.17 -2.30 16.00
CA ILE A 136 10.20 -2.12 14.96
C ILE A 136 11.01 -0.85 15.20
N VAL A 137 10.36 0.28 15.53
CA VAL A 137 11.03 1.54 15.82
C VAL A 137 11.95 1.40 17.04
N GLU A 138 11.46 0.77 18.12
CA GLU A 138 12.25 0.51 19.34
C GLU A 138 13.43 -0.43 19.07
N THR A 139 13.20 -1.51 18.31
CA THR A 139 14.24 -2.46 17.90
C THR A 139 15.33 -1.77 17.10
N TYR A 140 14.97 -0.92 16.14
CA TYR A 140 15.94 -0.15 15.37
C TYR A 140 16.75 0.81 16.26
N LYS A 141 16.08 1.57 17.12
CA LYS A 141 16.72 2.53 18.03
C LYS A 141 17.64 1.86 19.06
N GLY A 142 17.33 0.61 19.44
CA GLY A 142 18.17 -0.19 20.31
C GLY A 142 19.51 -0.61 19.70
N GLY A 143 19.68 -0.52 18.40
CA GLY A 143 20.92 -0.62 17.65
C GLY A 143 21.43 -2.04 17.37
N ASN A 144 21.36 -2.95 18.29
CA ASN A 144 21.86 -4.32 18.10
C ASN A 144 20.76 -5.28 17.66
N HIS A 145 20.41 -5.26 16.38
CA HIS A 145 19.35 -6.10 15.82
C HIS A 145 19.75 -6.73 14.47
N ARG A 146 19.09 -7.83 14.13
CA ARG A 146 19.19 -8.41 12.79
C ARG A 146 18.34 -7.60 11.81
N HIS A 147 18.80 -7.39 10.59
CA HIS A 147 18.01 -6.74 9.53
C HIS A 147 16.64 -7.40 9.34
N SER A 148 16.57 -8.74 9.44
CA SER A 148 15.32 -9.50 9.33
C SER A 148 14.33 -9.29 10.49
N ALA A 149 14.70 -8.58 11.57
CA ALA A 149 13.79 -8.25 12.66
C ALA A 149 12.84 -7.09 12.32
N LEU A 150 13.20 -6.26 11.31
CA LEU A 150 12.43 -5.06 10.95
C LEU A 150 11.32 -5.41 9.93
N GLN A 151 10.36 -6.20 10.36
CA GLN A 151 9.24 -6.61 9.52
C GLN A 151 7.95 -6.77 10.34
N ALA A 152 6.81 -6.53 9.69
CA ALA A 152 5.49 -6.67 10.28
C ALA A 152 4.63 -7.63 9.46
N SER A 153 4.02 -8.61 10.11
CA SER A 153 3.08 -9.55 9.51
C SER A 153 1.66 -8.99 9.56
N ILE A 154 0.94 -9.16 8.46
CA ILE A 154 -0.47 -8.81 8.34
C ILE A 154 -1.29 -10.09 8.21
N PHE A 155 -0.81 -11.03 7.38
CA PHE A 155 -1.41 -12.34 7.25
C PHE A 155 -1.15 -13.18 8.50
N ASP A 156 -2.22 -13.78 9.01
CA ASP A 156 -2.19 -14.71 10.14
C ASP A 156 -2.80 -16.04 9.69
N PRO A 157 -1.98 -17.10 9.54
CA PRO A 157 -2.48 -18.38 9.03
C PRO A 157 -3.58 -19.00 9.90
N THR A 158 -3.63 -18.68 11.19
CA THR A 158 -4.66 -19.19 12.08
C THR A 158 -6.03 -18.54 11.86
N ARG A 159 -6.06 -17.30 11.36
CA ARG A 159 -7.27 -16.50 11.13
C ARG A 159 -7.68 -16.40 9.68
N ASP A 160 -6.71 -16.38 8.76
CA ASP A 160 -6.93 -15.95 7.38
C ASP A 160 -6.98 -17.12 6.40
N HIS A 161 -6.49 -18.31 6.78
CA HIS A 161 -6.71 -19.51 5.98
C HIS A 161 -8.20 -19.86 5.98
N THR A 162 -8.76 -20.02 4.79
CA THR A 162 -10.17 -20.41 4.58
C THR A 162 -10.33 -21.20 3.30
N ASN A 163 -11.21 -22.19 3.33
CA ASN A 163 -11.64 -22.93 2.14
C ASN A 163 -12.74 -22.19 1.36
N SER A 164 -13.22 -21.06 1.89
CA SER A 164 -14.24 -20.24 1.24
C SER A 164 -13.64 -19.50 0.04
N ARG A 165 -14.39 -19.48 -1.07
CA ARG A 165 -14.09 -18.61 -2.23
C ARG A 165 -14.44 -17.15 -2.00
N GLN A 166 -15.00 -16.80 -0.84
CA GLN A 166 -15.33 -15.41 -0.52
C GLN A 166 -14.06 -14.57 -0.49
N ARG A 167 -14.18 -13.36 -1.04
CA ARG A 167 -13.14 -12.34 -0.94
C ARG A 167 -12.88 -12.04 0.53
N GLY A 168 -11.71 -12.44 0.98
CA GLY A 168 -11.28 -12.24 2.34
C GLY A 168 -10.19 -11.17 2.40
N PHE A 169 -9.94 -10.74 3.57
CA PHE A 169 -8.78 -9.99 4.00
C PHE A 169 -7.75 -10.99 4.56
N PRO A 170 -6.42 -10.74 4.41
CA PRO A 170 -5.74 -9.63 3.76
C PRO A 170 -5.09 -9.99 2.41
N CYS A 171 -4.97 -9.02 1.47
CA CYS A 171 -4.14 -9.17 0.28
C CYS A 171 -2.67 -8.80 0.56
N LEU A 172 -2.43 -7.70 1.29
CA LEU A 172 -1.11 -7.37 1.84
C LEU A 172 -0.77 -8.37 2.95
N GLN A 173 0.32 -9.11 2.76
CA GLN A 173 0.71 -10.19 3.66
C GLN A 173 1.72 -9.73 4.71
N GLN A 174 2.67 -8.91 4.29
CA GLN A 174 3.83 -8.51 5.07
C GLN A 174 4.35 -7.15 4.58
N VAL A 175 4.95 -6.40 5.50
CA VAL A 175 5.77 -5.23 5.20
C VAL A 175 7.13 -5.40 5.87
N ALA A 176 8.21 -5.23 5.11
CA ALA A 176 9.58 -5.25 5.60
C ALA A 176 10.23 -3.86 5.45
N PHE A 177 11.14 -3.53 6.35
CA PHE A 177 11.84 -2.26 6.43
C PHE A 177 13.34 -2.51 6.33
N GLY A 178 13.93 -2.12 5.20
CA GLY A 178 15.38 -2.14 4.98
C GLY A 178 16.00 -0.82 5.40
N VAL A 179 17.14 -0.86 6.06
CA VAL A 179 17.88 0.34 6.46
C VAL A 179 19.30 0.28 5.90
N SER A 180 19.71 1.31 5.20
CA SER A 180 21.08 1.50 4.69
C SER A 180 21.40 2.98 4.61
N ASP A 181 22.60 3.36 5.05
CA ASP A 181 23.19 4.69 4.86
C ASP A 181 22.25 5.87 5.22
N GLY A 182 21.55 5.75 6.37
CA GLY A 182 20.62 6.77 6.85
C GLY A 182 19.30 6.84 6.07
N THR A 183 19.02 5.82 5.25
CA THR A 183 17.78 5.73 4.47
C THR A 183 16.94 4.51 4.86
N LEU A 184 15.65 4.64 4.62
CA LEU A 184 14.65 3.58 4.78
C LEU A 184 14.13 3.14 3.42
N GLU A 185 14.10 1.83 3.22
CA GLU A 185 13.41 1.16 2.13
C GLU A 185 12.24 0.34 2.67
N VAL A 186 11.10 0.39 2.01
CA VAL A 186 9.90 -0.35 2.42
C VAL A 186 9.52 -1.35 1.34
N THR A 187 9.33 -2.61 1.71
CA THR A 187 8.83 -3.65 0.79
C THR A 187 7.51 -4.20 1.30
N GLY A 188 6.45 -4.04 0.50
CA GLY A 188 5.15 -4.66 0.74
C GLY A 188 4.93 -5.86 -0.18
N PHE A 189 4.53 -7.00 0.40
CA PHE A 189 4.22 -8.23 -0.35
C PHE A 189 2.71 -8.50 -0.37
N TYR A 190 2.17 -8.67 -1.58
CA TYR A 190 0.77 -8.98 -1.85
C TYR A 190 0.62 -10.36 -2.50
N ALA A 191 -0.23 -11.21 -1.93
CA ALA A 191 -0.57 -12.49 -2.57
C ALA A 191 -1.36 -12.28 -3.87
N LEU A 192 -2.28 -11.32 -3.86
CA LEU A 192 -3.06 -10.89 -5.02
C LEU A 192 -3.26 -9.38 -4.97
N GLN A 193 -3.19 -8.72 -6.13
CA GLN A 193 -3.50 -7.29 -6.22
C GLN A 193 -4.37 -7.01 -7.45
N HIS A 194 -5.53 -6.39 -7.23
CA HIS A 194 -6.36 -5.86 -8.32
C HIS A 194 -5.86 -4.48 -8.71
N HIS A 195 -5.47 -4.34 -9.99
CA HIS A 195 -4.74 -3.15 -10.44
C HIS A 195 -5.60 -1.88 -10.34
N VAL A 196 -6.71 -1.81 -11.05
CA VAL A 196 -7.52 -0.60 -11.13
C VAL A 196 -8.11 -0.19 -9.78
N PRO A 197 -8.83 -1.06 -9.02
CA PRO A 197 -9.50 -0.62 -7.81
C PRO A 197 -8.59 -0.50 -6.57
N LYS A 198 -7.36 -1.05 -6.61
CA LYS A 198 -6.56 -1.16 -5.38
C LYS A 198 -5.10 -0.73 -5.50
N ALA A 199 -4.42 -0.98 -6.64
CA ALA A 199 -2.97 -0.86 -6.67
C ALA A 199 -2.48 0.56 -6.39
N TYR A 200 -3.11 1.59 -6.98
CA TYR A 200 -2.71 2.98 -6.76
C TYR A 200 -2.78 3.37 -5.27
N GLY A 201 -3.91 3.09 -4.63
CA GLY A 201 -4.08 3.36 -3.20
C GLY A 201 -3.14 2.52 -2.33
N ASN A 202 -2.84 1.29 -2.72
CA ASN A 202 -1.87 0.46 -2.01
C ASN A 202 -0.45 1.04 -2.09
N TYR A 203 -0.02 1.51 -3.27
CA TYR A 203 1.28 2.16 -3.44
C TYR A 203 1.37 3.42 -2.60
N LEU A 204 0.35 4.28 -2.67
CA LEU A 204 0.26 5.50 -1.89
C LEU A 204 0.27 5.23 -0.37
N GLY A 205 -0.47 4.21 0.08
CA GLY A 205 -0.54 3.81 1.49
C GLY A 205 0.80 3.29 2.02
N LEU A 206 1.54 2.51 1.21
CA LEU A 206 2.90 2.07 1.56
C LEU A 206 3.87 3.25 1.62
N CYS A 207 3.75 4.24 0.72
CA CYS A 207 4.56 5.46 0.76
C CYS A 207 4.28 6.27 2.04
N TRP A 208 3.01 6.41 2.44
CA TRP A 208 2.65 7.09 3.69
C TRP A 208 3.16 6.35 4.93
N LEU A 209 3.05 5.02 4.95
CA LEU A 209 3.61 4.19 6.02
C LEU A 209 5.14 4.33 6.07
N GLY A 210 5.81 4.27 4.92
CA GLY A 210 7.26 4.43 4.83
C GLY A 210 7.72 5.80 5.34
N ARG A 211 7.03 6.87 4.95
CA ARG A 211 7.26 8.24 5.45
C ARG A 211 7.13 8.33 6.98
N PHE A 212 6.08 7.72 7.53
CA PHE A 212 5.87 7.66 8.97
C PHE A 212 7.02 6.92 9.66
N MET A 213 7.35 5.72 9.21
CA MET A 213 8.42 4.90 9.80
C MET A 213 9.78 5.59 9.68
N ALA A 214 10.11 6.15 8.53
CA ALA A 214 11.35 6.92 8.35
C ALA A 214 11.44 8.08 9.36
N LYS A 215 10.35 8.84 9.54
CA LYS A 215 10.29 9.92 10.53
C LYS A 215 10.51 9.41 11.95
N GLN A 216 9.85 8.30 12.35
CA GLN A 216 9.98 7.73 13.69
C GLN A 216 11.38 7.16 13.96
N MET A 217 12.05 6.66 12.92
CA MET A 217 13.40 6.08 13.00
C MET A 217 14.53 7.12 12.81
N GLY A 218 14.20 8.37 12.45
CA GLY A 218 15.19 9.40 12.15
C GLY A 218 15.92 9.16 10.82
N LEU A 219 15.24 8.54 9.86
CA LEU A 219 15.76 8.19 8.53
C LEU A 219 15.06 9.01 7.44
N ARG A 220 15.63 8.97 6.22
CA ARG A 220 14.99 9.47 5.00
C ARG A 220 14.37 8.31 4.22
N LEU A 221 13.12 8.42 3.81
CA LEU A 221 12.51 7.42 2.91
C LEU A 221 13.17 7.50 1.54
N ALA A 222 13.78 6.40 1.10
CA ALA A 222 14.46 6.31 -0.20
C ALA A 222 13.65 5.54 -1.23
N GLN A 223 12.97 4.47 -0.81
CA GLN A 223 12.29 3.58 -1.75
C GLN A 223 11.09 2.87 -1.11
N VAL A 224 10.07 2.65 -1.92
CA VAL A 224 8.96 1.74 -1.62
C VAL A 224 8.84 0.73 -2.75
N THR A 225 8.95 -0.54 -2.44
CA THR A 225 8.78 -1.65 -3.37
C THR A 225 7.49 -2.40 -3.07
N CYS A 226 6.65 -2.60 -4.07
CA CYS A 226 5.46 -3.43 -3.99
C CYS A 226 5.66 -4.67 -4.87
N ILE A 227 5.58 -5.84 -4.26
CA ILE A 227 5.67 -7.13 -4.93
C ILE A 227 4.30 -7.79 -4.86
N ALA A 228 3.68 -8.06 -6.01
CA ALA A 228 2.43 -8.80 -6.11
C ALA A 228 2.68 -10.16 -6.77
N SER A 229 2.41 -11.27 -6.08
CA SER A 229 2.51 -12.61 -6.68
C SER A 229 1.61 -12.75 -7.90
N SER A 230 0.42 -12.14 -7.86
CA SER A 230 -0.47 -11.98 -9.01
C SER A 230 -1.04 -10.56 -8.98
N LEU A 231 -0.83 -9.80 -10.05
CA LEU A 231 -1.42 -8.50 -10.27
C LEU A 231 -2.28 -8.57 -11.53
N LYS A 232 -3.57 -8.20 -11.43
CA LYS A 232 -4.50 -8.39 -12.53
C LYS A 232 -5.57 -7.32 -12.64
N LEU A 233 -6.14 -7.21 -13.84
CA LEU A 233 -7.41 -6.52 -14.02
C LEU A 233 -8.53 -7.40 -13.42
N PRO A 234 -9.47 -6.85 -12.66
CA PRO A 234 -10.59 -7.58 -12.06
C PRO A 234 -11.72 -7.80 -13.08
N LEU A 235 -11.40 -8.37 -14.24
CA LEU A 235 -12.37 -8.59 -15.32
C LEU A 235 -13.51 -9.49 -14.85
N GLY A 236 -14.74 -9.12 -15.18
CA GLY A 236 -15.97 -9.82 -14.73
C GLY A 236 -16.51 -9.32 -13.37
N ASP A 237 -15.73 -8.52 -12.62
CA ASP A 237 -16.13 -7.95 -11.33
C ASP A 237 -16.52 -6.46 -11.47
N GLY A 238 -17.38 -6.15 -12.43
CA GLY A 238 -17.75 -4.77 -12.76
C GLY A 238 -16.80 -4.10 -13.77
N TYR A 239 -15.73 -4.76 -14.17
CA TYR A 239 -14.74 -4.23 -15.11
C TYR A 239 -14.69 -5.05 -16.40
N SER A 240 -14.52 -4.36 -17.53
CA SER A 240 -14.19 -4.95 -18.82
C SER A 240 -13.12 -4.10 -19.52
N LYS A 241 -12.37 -4.68 -20.46
CA LYS A 241 -11.39 -3.88 -21.22
C LYS A 241 -12.05 -2.78 -22.03
N SER A 242 -13.21 -3.03 -22.61
CA SER A 242 -13.98 -2.01 -23.33
C SER A 242 -14.42 -0.88 -22.40
N GLY A 243 -14.93 -1.20 -21.21
CA GLY A 243 -15.30 -0.22 -20.18
C GLY A 243 -14.12 0.60 -19.64
N LEU A 244 -12.91 0.03 -19.66
CA LEU A 244 -11.68 0.72 -19.24
C LEU A 244 -10.99 1.50 -20.38
N THR A 245 -11.47 1.43 -21.61
CA THR A 245 -10.89 2.17 -22.76
C THR A 245 -10.93 3.69 -22.58
N PRO A 246 -12.00 4.31 -22.07
CA PRO A 246 -12.00 5.75 -21.76
C PRO A 246 -10.89 6.13 -20.78
N LEU A 247 -10.76 5.40 -19.67
CA LEU A 247 -9.69 5.62 -18.69
C LEU A 247 -8.31 5.51 -19.35
N LYS A 248 -8.08 4.48 -20.19
CA LYS A 248 -6.83 4.32 -20.95
C LYS A 248 -6.49 5.54 -21.79
N ASN A 249 -7.46 6.09 -22.50
CA ASN A 249 -7.27 7.25 -23.38
C ASN A 249 -6.96 8.50 -22.55
N THR A 250 -7.72 8.77 -21.49
CA THR A 250 -7.48 9.88 -20.56
C THR A 250 -6.09 9.81 -19.94
N LEU A 251 -5.70 8.65 -19.41
CA LEU A 251 -4.38 8.45 -18.81
C LEU A 251 -3.24 8.62 -19.82
N LYS A 252 -3.42 8.12 -21.05
CA LYS A 252 -2.42 8.32 -22.10
C LYS A 252 -2.19 9.82 -22.37
N GLN A 253 -3.24 10.58 -22.50
CA GLN A 253 -3.16 12.03 -22.72
C GLN A 253 -2.45 12.74 -21.54
N ILE A 254 -2.82 12.42 -20.31
CA ILE A 254 -2.22 13.01 -19.09
C ILE A 254 -0.73 12.69 -19.01
N VAL A 255 -0.37 11.41 -19.21
CA VAL A 255 1.02 10.95 -19.12
C VAL A 255 1.88 11.55 -20.22
N ASP A 256 1.41 11.54 -21.48
CA ASP A 256 2.14 12.11 -22.62
C ASP A 256 2.41 13.62 -22.40
N GLN A 257 1.41 14.37 -21.92
CA GLN A 257 1.56 15.80 -21.59
C GLN A 257 2.55 16.02 -20.43
N TYR A 258 2.52 15.19 -19.41
CA TYR A 258 3.45 15.30 -18.27
C TYR A 258 4.88 15.03 -18.72
N VAL A 259 5.11 13.92 -19.42
CA VAL A 259 6.45 13.54 -19.91
C VAL A 259 7.02 14.62 -20.83
N ALA A 260 6.22 15.21 -21.72
CA ALA A 260 6.66 16.30 -22.61
C ALA A 260 7.04 17.60 -21.87
N ARG A 261 6.59 17.80 -20.61
CA ARG A 261 6.91 19.00 -19.81
C ARG A 261 8.17 18.81 -18.97
N VAL A 262 8.50 17.56 -18.61
CA VAL A 262 9.64 17.27 -17.72
C VAL A 262 10.88 16.78 -18.47
N ALA A 263 10.73 16.45 -19.78
CA ALA A 263 11.83 16.18 -20.71
C ALA A 263 12.46 17.48 -21.22
#